data_587c8b2a8bbf82bf891d782eaf9ac4d1
#
_entry.id   587c8b2a8bbf82bf891d782eaf9ac4d1
#
_cell.length_a   1.000
_cell.length_b   1.000
_cell.length_c   1.000
_cell.angle_alpha   90.00
_cell.angle_beta   90.00
_cell.angle_gamma   90.00
#
_symmetry.space_group_name_H-M   'P 1'
#
loop_
_entity.id
_entity.type
_entity.pdbx_description
1 polymer ?
#
loop_
_entity_poly.entity_id
_entity_poly.type
_entity_poly.pdbx_seq_one_letter_code
_entity_poly.pdbx_strand_id
1 'polypeptide(L)'
;VGLDPNKILITVHPTDDESRKIGRNKVGIADERIIDLEENFWTMGDTGPCGPCTELFYDHGPSIAGGPPGSPDEDGDRFIEFQNLVFPQFDRSADGALDPLPQPGVDTGMGLERMAAILQGVHSNYEIDLFVRVMNEAGKYAGITDPSQAINTASLRVIADHIRSSAFLIADGVLPGNEDRAYVLRRIIRRGLRHGYKLDIKEAFFHKLVPVLVDEMGEAYPLLAERADDVTRALADEEA
;
A
#
# COMPACT_ATOMS: atom_id res chain seq x y z
N VAL A 1 -9.07 -6.15 -16.34
CA VAL A 1 -8.98 -4.71 -16.00
C VAL A 1 -8.45 -3.84 -17.15
N GLY A 2 -8.07 -4.44 -18.32
CA GLY A 2 -7.71 -3.69 -19.53
C GLY A 2 -6.31 -3.05 -19.51
N LEU A 3 -5.40 -3.53 -18.69
CA LEU A 3 -4.01 -3.08 -18.70
C LEU A 3 -3.31 -3.52 -20.00
N ASP A 4 -2.40 -2.69 -20.52
CA ASP A 4 -1.58 -3.03 -21.68
C ASP A 4 -0.60 -4.16 -21.31
N PRO A 5 -0.69 -5.35 -21.94
CA PRO A 5 0.20 -6.47 -21.66
C PRO A 5 1.69 -6.13 -21.88
N ASN A 6 1.98 -5.18 -22.78
CA ASN A 6 3.34 -4.76 -23.05
C ASN A 6 3.97 -3.93 -21.91
N LYS A 7 3.17 -3.50 -20.94
CA LYS A 7 3.64 -2.81 -19.74
C LYS A 7 3.76 -3.73 -18.53
N ILE A 8 3.35 -5.01 -18.66
CA ILE A 8 3.43 -5.97 -17.57
C ILE A 8 4.72 -6.76 -17.68
N LEU A 9 5.41 -6.91 -16.56
CA LEU A 9 6.58 -7.74 -16.36
C LEU A 9 6.31 -8.62 -15.15
N ILE A 10 6.80 -9.87 -15.18
CA ILE A 10 6.71 -10.76 -14.02
C ILE A 10 8.07 -11.21 -13.56
N THR A 11 8.20 -11.41 -12.26
CA THR A 11 9.36 -12.06 -11.68
C THR A 11 8.97 -13.44 -11.15
N VAL A 12 9.89 -14.39 -11.19
CA VAL A 12 9.69 -15.76 -10.70
C VAL A 12 10.94 -16.23 -9.96
N HIS A 13 10.79 -17.11 -8.98
CA HIS A 13 11.94 -17.74 -8.37
C HIS A 13 12.64 -18.67 -9.38
N PRO A 14 13.99 -18.73 -9.45
CA PRO A 14 14.73 -19.50 -10.45
C PRO A 14 14.39 -21.00 -10.48
N THR A 15 13.93 -21.56 -9.35
CA THR A 15 13.52 -22.97 -9.26
C THR A 15 12.05 -23.21 -9.58
N ASP A 16 11.25 -22.16 -9.81
CA ASP A 16 9.81 -22.27 -10.12
C ASP A 16 9.56 -22.34 -11.63
N ASP A 17 9.94 -23.45 -12.20
CA ASP A 17 9.69 -23.77 -13.61
C ASP A 17 8.20 -23.80 -13.99
N GLU A 18 7.32 -24.11 -13.05
CA GLU A 18 5.89 -24.21 -13.30
C GLU A 18 5.29 -22.82 -13.54
N SER A 19 5.53 -21.87 -12.67
CA SER A 19 5.08 -20.49 -12.83
C SER A 19 5.63 -19.86 -14.10
N ARG A 20 6.91 -20.09 -14.43
CA ARG A 20 7.50 -19.65 -15.70
C ARG A 20 6.76 -20.22 -16.91
N LYS A 21 6.48 -21.52 -16.92
CA LYS A 21 5.75 -22.20 -18.02
C LYS A 21 4.31 -21.68 -18.15
N ILE A 22 3.64 -21.42 -17.02
CA ILE A 22 2.29 -20.84 -17.01
C ILE A 22 2.32 -19.42 -17.58
N GLY A 23 3.22 -18.57 -17.11
CA GLY A 23 3.39 -17.19 -17.60
C GLY A 23 3.57 -17.15 -19.12
N ARG A 24 4.51 -17.98 -19.65
CA ARG A 24 4.79 -18.03 -21.08
C ARG A 24 3.67 -18.67 -21.89
N ASN A 25 3.23 -19.87 -21.52
CA ASN A 25 2.43 -20.73 -22.40
C ASN A 25 0.92 -20.52 -22.24
N LYS A 26 0.44 -20.10 -21.05
CA LYS A 26 -0.98 -19.88 -20.78
C LYS A 26 -1.36 -18.40 -20.73
N VAL A 27 -0.52 -17.58 -20.12
CA VAL A 27 -0.77 -16.12 -20.02
C VAL A 27 -0.27 -15.40 -21.28
N GLY A 28 0.78 -15.90 -21.92
CA GLY A 28 1.33 -15.32 -23.15
C GLY A 28 2.31 -14.18 -22.92
N ILE A 29 2.99 -14.18 -21.77
CA ILE A 29 4.04 -13.20 -21.46
C ILE A 29 5.30 -13.59 -22.25
N ALA A 30 5.90 -12.63 -22.95
CA ALA A 30 7.14 -12.83 -23.68
C ALA A 30 8.30 -13.18 -22.73
N ASP A 31 9.22 -14.07 -23.17
CA ASP A 31 10.30 -14.57 -22.31
C ASP A 31 11.19 -13.45 -21.73
N GLU A 32 11.45 -12.40 -22.49
CA GLU A 32 12.21 -11.24 -22.04
C GLU A 32 11.51 -10.39 -20.96
N ARG A 33 10.25 -10.70 -20.65
CA ARG A 33 9.45 -10.07 -19.61
C ARG A 33 9.21 -10.97 -18.41
N ILE A 34 9.88 -12.13 -18.37
CA ILE A 34 9.87 -13.06 -17.24
C ILE A 34 11.28 -13.09 -16.66
N ILE A 35 11.47 -12.47 -15.52
CA ILE A 35 12.76 -12.29 -14.86
C ILE A 35 12.91 -13.27 -13.70
N ASP A 36 14.06 -13.93 -13.61
CA ASP A 36 14.41 -14.77 -12.46
C ASP A 36 14.98 -13.90 -11.33
N LEU A 37 14.40 -14.00 -10.15
CA LEU A 37 14.90 -13.37 -8.93
C LEU A 37 14.93 -14.36 -7.77
N GLU A 38 16.06 -14.47 -7.09
CA GLU A 38 16.22 -15.29 -5.88
C GLU A 38 15.35 -14.80 -4.73
N GLU A 39 15.06 -13.51 -4.69
CA GLU A 39 14.18 -12.89 -3.70
C GLU A 39 12.71 -13.30 -3.83
N ASN A 40 12.31 -13.89 -4.97
CA ASN A 40 10.96 -14.43 -5.17
C ASN A 40 10.71 -15.71 -4.37
N PHE A 41 11.17 -15.73 -3.13
CA PHE A 41 10.87 -16.77 -2.14
C PHE A 41 10.28 -16.11 -0.87
N TRP A 42 8.96 -16.17 -0.77
CA TRP A 42 8.22 -15.55 0.34
C TRP A 42 8.30 -16.41 1.61
N THR A 43 8.40 -15.74 2.75
CA THR A 43 8.36 -16.36 4.08
C THR A 43 7.45 -15.58 5.01
N MET A 44 6.62 -16.26 5.80
CA MET A 44 5.77 -15.63 6.79
C MET A 44 6.59 -14.95 7.92
N GLY A 45 7.76 -15.50 8.21
CA GLY A 45 8.68 -15.03 9.22
C GLY A 45 9.88 -15.96 9.32
N ASP A 46 10.55 -15.97 10.48
CA ASP A 46 11.69 -16.88 10.73
C ASP A 46 11.24 -18.35 10.67
N THR A 47 9.99 -18.63 11.03
CA THR A 47 9.35 -19.93 10.96
C THR A 47 7.95 -19.83 10.36
N GLY A 48 7.42 -20.95 9.87
CA GLY A 48 6.07 -21.06 9.34
C GLY A 48 6.02 -21.20 7.82
N PRO A 49 4.83 -21.06 7.21
CA PRO A 49 4.64 -21.26 5.78
C PRO A 49 5.56 -20.40 4.94
N CYS A 50 6.11 -21.01 3.88
CA CYS A 50 6.97 -20.36 2.91
C CYS A 50 6.92 -21.05 1.56
N GLY A 51 7.41 -20.37 0.53
CA GLY A 51 7.48 -20.93 -0.81
C GLY A 51 7.81 -19.87 -1.87
N PRO A 52 8.01 -20.30 -3.13
CA PRO A 52 8.25 -19.37 -4.21
C PRO A 52 7.06 -18.43 -4.41
N CYS A 53 7.32 -17.27 -5.02
CA CYS A 53 6.29 -16.34 -5.41
C CYS A 53 6.54 -15.79 -6.82
N THR A 54 5.49 -15.26 -7.42
CA THR A 54 5.51 -14.53 -8.68
C THR A 54 4.97 -13.15 -8.45
N GLU A 55 5.74 -12.13 -8.78
CA GLU A 55 5.33 -10.74 -8.64
C GLU A 55 5.04 -10.13 -10.01
N LEU A 56 4.01 -9.29 -10.05
CA LEU A 56 3.60 -8.58 -11.26
C LEU A 56 4.00 -7.11 -11.13
N PHE A 57 4.77 -6.63 -12.08
CA PHE A 57 5.24 -5.25 -12.17
C PHE A 57 4.58 -4.52 -13.33
N TYR A 58 4.34 -3.24 -13.14
CA TYR A 58 3.87 -2.33 -14.19
C TYR A 58 4.96 -1.34 -14.57
N ASP A 59 5.25 -1.21 -15.88
CA ASP A 59 6.17 -0.22 -16.42
C ASP A 59 5.43 1.10 -16.67
N HIS A 60 5.69 2.11 -15.84
CA HIS A 60 5.17 3.46 -16.03
C HIS A 60 5.76 4.19 -17.25
N GLY A 61 6.78 3.62 -17.86
CA GLY A 61 7.40 4.13 -19.08
C GLY A 61 8.69 4.94 -18.82
N PRO A 62 9.39 5.27 -19.91
CA PRO A 62 10.76 5.79 -19.85
C PRO A 62 10.89 7.22 -19.31
N SER A 63 9.78 7.91 -19.09
CA SER A 63 9.79 9.25 -18.44
C SER A 63 10.02 9.18 -16.93
N ILE A 64 9.83 7.97 -16.32
CA ILE A 64 10.08 7.72 -14.91
C ILE A 64 11.44 7.03 -14.78
N ALA A 65 12.24 7.48 -13.82
CA ALA A 65 13.55 6.89 -13.55
C ALA A 65 13.42 5.50 -12.92
N GLY A 66 14.27 4.57 -13.32
CA GLY A 66 14.34 3.21 -12.79
C GLY A 66 14.52 2.17 -13.88
N GLY A 67 15.01 1.00 -13.46
CA GLY A 67 15.20 -0.18 -14.28
C GLY A 67 14.25 -1.31 -13.90
N PRO A 68 14.20 -2.39 -14.71
CA PRO A 68 13.41 -3.56 -14.36
C PRO A 68 13.98 -4.26 -13.11
N PRO A 69 13.15 -5.06 -12.39
CA PRO A 69 13.61 -5.87 -11.27
C PRO A 69 14.87 -6.68 -11.60
N GLY A 70 15.80 -6.79 -10.67
CA GLY A 70 17.10 -7.43 -10.85
C GLY A 70 18.15 -6.58 -11.59
N SER A 71 17.82 -5.35 -12.00
CA SER A 71 18.80 -4.42 -12.61
C SER A 71 19.43 -3.48 -11.57
N PRO A 72 20.60 -2.87 -11.88
CA PRO A 72 21.24 -1.91 -10.97
C PRO A 72 20.37 -0.71 -10.57
N ASP A 73 19.38 -0.38 -11.39
CA ASP A 73 18.50 0.80 -11.22
C ASP A 73 17.07 0.37 -10.77
N GLU A 74 16.90 -0.82 -10.22
CA GLU A 74 15.59 -1.36 -9.79
C GLU A 74 14.91 -0.56 -8.67
N ASP A 75 15.69 0.13 -7.84
CA ASP A 75 15.18 1.00 -6.76
C ASP A 75 14.40 2.22 -7.28
N GLY A 76 14.36 2.44 -8.59
CA GLY A 76 13.60 3.53 -9.20
C GLY A 76 12.10 3.26 -9.26
N ASP A 77 11.34 4.34 -9.46
CA ASP A 77 9.86 4.31 -9.42
C ASP A 77 9.20 3.89 -10.75
N ARG A 78 9.98 3.51 -11.76
CA ARG A 78 9.44 3.16 -13.08
C ARG A 78 8.68 1.84 -13.09
N PHE A 79 9.27 0.80 -12.50
CA PHE A 79 8.67 -0.52 -12.41
C PHE A 79 8.10 -0.73 -11.02
N ILE A 80 6.78 -0.74 -10.92
CA ILE A 80 6.10 -0.87 -9.62
C ILE A 80 5.46 -2.24 -9.52
N GLU A 81 5.87 -3.02 -8.52
CA GLU A 81 5.15 -4.23 -8.12
C GLU A 81 3.74 -3.84 -7.65
N PHE A 82 2.71 -4.41 -8.26
CA PHE A 82 1.34 -4.15 -7.86
C PHE A 82 0.60 -5.37 -7.34
N GLN A 83 1.10 -6.57 -7.65
CA GLN A 83 0.51 -7.84 -7.19
C GLN A 83 1.59 -8.88 -6.94
N ASN A 84 1.41 -9.67 -5.87
CA ASN A 84 2.23 -10.82 -5.54
C ASN A 84 1.35 -12.08 -5.46
N LEU A 85 1.79 -13.16 -6.11
CA LEU A 85 1.19 -14.50 -6.08
C LEU A 85 2.15 -15.41 -5.32
N VAL A 86 1.80 -15.76 -4.10
CA VAL A 86 2.62 -16.60 -3.23
C VAL A 86 2.14 -18.04 -3.29
N PHE A 87 3.06 -18.99 -3.41
CA PHE A 87 2.79 -20.43 -3.49
C PHE A 87 3.39 -21.15 -2.27
N PRO A 88 2.74 -21.07 -1.06
CA PRO A 88 3.23 -21.75 0.13
C PRO A 88 3.28 -23.28 -0.14
N GLN A 89 4.48 -23.84 -0.10
CA GLN A 89 4.74 -25.25 -0.36
C GLN A 89 5.42 -25.93 0.81
N PHE A 90 6.04 -25.15 1.69
CA PHE A 90 6.85 -25.63 2.81
C PHE A 90 6.43 -24.95 4.11
N ASP A 91 6.70 -25.64 5.22
CA ASP A 91 6.74 -25.08 6.56
C ASP A 91 8.20 -25.00 7.02
N ARG A 92 8.67 -23.80 7.36
CA ARG A 92 10.05 -23.59 7.86
C ARG A 92 10.07 -23.76 9.35
N SER A 93 10.87 -24.70 9.83
CA SER A 93 11.14 -24.93 11.24
C SER A 93 12.23 -23.98 11.79
N ALA A 94 12.39 -23.93 13.13
CA ALA A 94 13.34 -23.04 13.82
C ALA A 94 14.81 -23.32 13.48
N ASP A 95 15.17 -24.52 13.04
CA ASP A 95 16.51 -24.90 12.55
C ASP A 95 16.71 -24.60 11.06
N GLY A 96 15.68 -24.03 10.39
CA GLY A 96 15.73 -23.67 8.98
C GLY A 96 15.36 -24.78 8.01
N ALA A 97 14.99 -25.98 8.49
CA ALA A 97 14.53 -27.04 7.63
C ALA A 97 13.19 -26.68 6.96
N LEU A 98 13.00 -27.12 5.71
CA LEU A 98 11.80 -26.90 4.92
C LEU A 98 11.05 -28.22 4.79
N ASP A 99 9.99 -28.37 5.57
CA ASP A 99 9.11 -29.54 5.49
C ASP A 99 7.97 -29.27 4.50
N PRO A 100 7.71 -30.18 3.53
CA PRO A 100 6.60 -29.99 2.62
C PRO A 100 5.26 -29.87 3.33
N LEU A 101 4.47 -28.86 2.97
CA LEU A 101 3.10 -28.72 3.47
C LEU A 101 2.24 -29.89 2.97
N PRO A 102 1.40 -30.47 3.83
CA PRO A 102 0.48 -31.56 3.42
C PRO A 102 -0.47 -31.12 2.29
N GLN A 103 -0.77 -29.83 2.24
CA GLN A 103 -1.63 -29.21 1.25
C GLN A 103 -1.04 -27.86 0.86
N PRO A 104 -0.32 -27.79 -0.27
CA PRO A 104 0.13 -26.52 -0.82
C PRO A 104 -1.05 -25.60 -1.16
N GLY A 105 -0.84 -24.29 -1.11
CA GLY A 105 -1.85 -23.30 -1.39
C GLY A 105 -1.37 -22.21 -2.34
N VAL A 106 -2.27 -21.31 -2.66
CA VAL A 106 -1.97 -20.05 -3.33
C VAL A 106 -2.53 -18.93 -2.46
N ASP A 107 -1.69 -17.98 -2.13
CA ASP A 107 -2.08 -16.74 -1.46
C ASP A 107 -1.75 -15.56 -2.38
N THR A 108 -2.53 -14.50 -2.32
CA THR A 108 -2.30 -13.35 -3.19
C THR A 108 -2.43 -12.04 -2.42
N GLY A 109 -1.55 -11.09 -2.75
CA GLY A 109 -1.62 -9.72 -2.27
C GLY A 109 -1.59 -8.73 -3.42
N MET A 110 -2.40 -7.68 -3.33
CA MET A 110 -2.41 -6.60 -4.31
C MET A 110 -2.48 -5.24 -3.61
N GLY A 111 -1.61 -4.31 -4.01
CA GLY A 111 -1.62 -2.95 -3.50
C GLY A 111 -2.81 -2.16 -4.04
N LEU A 112 -3.78 -1.80 -3.19
CA LEU A 112 -4.95 -1.01 -3.59
C LEU A 112 -4.52 0.29 -4.27
N GLU A 113 -3.65 1.05 -3.66
CA GLU A 113 -3.19 2.35 -4.16
C GLU A 113 -2.35 2.20 -5.43
N ARG A 114 -1.50 1.17 -5.48
CA ARG A 114 -0.69 0.89 -6.67
C ARG A 114 -1.56 0.56 -7.87
N MET A 115 -2.55 -0.31 -7.69
CA MET A 115 -3.51 -0.65 -8.74
C MET A 115 -4.38 0.55 -9.12
N ALA A 116 -4.85 1.34 -8.15
CA ALA A 116 -5.63 2.55 -8.42
C ALA A 116 -4.82 3.57 -9.23
N ALA A 117 -3.54 3.80 -8.87
CA ALA A 117 -2.65 4.70 -9.61
C ALA A 117 -2.48 4.25 -11.08
N ILE A 118 -2.25 2.96 -11.30
CA ILE A 118 -2.13 2.38 -12.65
C ILE A 118 -3.42 2.61 -13.46
N LEU A 119 -4.59 2.33 -12.87
CA LEU A 119 -5.88 2.45 -13.56
C LEU A 119 -6.28 3.91 -13.81
N GLN A 120 -5.90 4.82 -12.94
CA GLN A 120 -6.12 6.26 -13.09
C GLN A 120 -5.07 6.94 -13.98
N GLY A 121 -4.03 6.21 -14.40
CA GLY A 121 -2.97 6.73 -15.25
C GLY A 121 -2.07 7.76 -14.57
N VAL A 122 -1.94 7.68 -13.24
CA VAL A 122 -1.03 8.50 -12.43
C VAL A 122 0.15 7.66 -11.94
N HIS A 123 1.24 8.32 -11.55
CA HIS A 123 2.46 7.63 -11.16
C HIS A 123 2.54 7.36 -9.64
N SER A 124 2.23 8.35 -8.83
CA SER A 124 2.33 8.23 -7.37
C SER A 124 1.03 7.75 -6.75
N ASN A 125 1.12 6.88 -5.74
CA ASN A 125 -0.03 6.49 -4.91
C ASN A 125 -0.79 7.69 -4.31
N TYR A 126 -0.10 8.81 -4.09
CA TYR A 126 -0.70 10.03 -3.56
C TYR A 126 -1.43 10.88 -4.61
N GLU A 127 -1.34 10.51 -5.89
CA GLU A 127 -2.04 11.17 -6.98
C GLU A 127 -3.41 10.52 -7.28
N ILE A 128 -3.75 9.43 -6.62
CA ILE A 128 -5.09 8.83 -6.75
C ILE A 128 -6.16 9.72 -6.12
N ASP A 129 -7.36 9.65 -6.66
CA ASP A 129 -8.51 10.47 -6.27
C ASP A 129 -8.73 10.52 -4.75
N LEU A 130 -8.71 9.36 -4.08
CA LEU A 130 -8.83 9.23 -2.64
C LEU A 130 -7.89 10.17 -1.88
N PHE A 131 -6.57 10.08 -2.16
CA PHE A 131 -5.59 10.89 -1.44
C PHE A 131 -5.62 12.36 -1.84
N VAL A 132 -5.86 12.65 -3.12
CA VAL A 132 -5.97 14.03 -3.61
C VAL A 132 -7.07 14.78 -2.88
N ARG A 133 -8.23 14.17 -2.67
CA ARG A 133 -9.32 14.80 -1.95
C ARG A 133 -9.00 15.07 -0.48
N VAL A 134 -8.43 14.09 0.21
CA VAL A 134 -8.03 14.24 1.62
C VAL A 134 -6.93 15.29 1.77
N MET A 135 -5.92 15.29 0.89
CA MET A 135 -4.85 16.30 0.91
C MET A 135 -5.36 17.71 0.62
N ASN A 136 -6.29 17.86 -0.33
CA ASN A 136 -6.89 19.15 -0.63
C ASN A 136 -7.71 19.68 0.56
N GLU A 137 -8.46 18.82 1.27
CA GLU A 137 -9.19 19.22 2.47
C GLU A 137 -8.23 19.63 3.59
N ALA A 138 -7.19 18.82 3.86
CA ALA A 138 -6.17 19.13 4.85
C ALA A 138 -5.41 20.43 4.49
N GLY A 139 -5.15 20.66 3.19
CA GLY A 139 -4.48 21.85 2.68
C GLY A 139 -5.19 23.15 3.02
N LYS A 140 -6.53 23.15 3.08
CA LYS A 140 -7.31 24.34 3.44
C LYS A 140 -6.92 24.86 4.82
N TYR A 141 -6.68 23.99 5.80
CA TYR A 141 -6.24 24.37 7.15
C TYR A 141 -4.83 24.97 7.17
N ALA A 142 -4.00 24.61 6.19
CA ALA A 142 -2.65 25.14 6.02
C ALA A 142 -2.58 26.35 5.06
N GLY A 143 -3.72 26.83 4.55
CA GLY A 143 -3.76 27.90 3.54
C GLY A 143 -3.27 27.47 2.15
N ILE A 144 -3.12 26.16 1.90
CA ILE A 144 -2.73 25.58 0.62
C ILE A 144 -4.01 25.22 -0.14
N THR A 145 -4.36 26.04 -1.13
CA THR A 145 -5.60 25.88 -1.91
C THR A 145 -5.36 25.40 -3.35
N ASP A 146 -4.11 25.39 -3.80
CA ASP A 146 -3.73 24.82 -5.10
C ASP A 146 -3.55 23.31 -4.98
N PRO A 147 -4.36 22.49 -5.70
CA PRO A 147 -4.25 21.03 -5.67
C PRO A 147 -2.87 20.52 -6.06
N SER A 148 -2.20 21.16 -7.01
CA SER A 148 -0.85 20.76 -7.44
C SER A 148 0.19 20.96 -6.34
N GLN A 149 0.06 22.02 -5.57
CA GLN A 149 0.89 22.27 -4.40
C GLN A 149 0.57 21.27 -3.28
N ALA A 150 -0.72 20.99 -3.05
CA ALA A 150 -1.15 20.05 -2.02
C ALA A 150 -0.56 18.64 -2.26
N ILE A 151 -0.67 18.11 -3.48
CA ILE A 151 -0.10 16.80 -3.87
C ILE A 151 1.41 16.76 -3.65
N ASN A 152 2.13 17.84 -3.94
CA ASN A 152 3.58 17.90 -3.81
C ASN A 152 4.07 18.23 -2.38
N THR A 153 3.16 18.47 -1.44
CA THR A 153 3.50 18.77 -0.04
C THR A 153 3.65 17.49 0.77
N ALA A 154 4.88 17.10 1.09
CA ALA A 154 5.19 15.86 1.82
C ALA A 154 4.42 15.72 3.15
N SER A 155 4.21 16.82 3.88
CA SER A 155 3.43 16.79 5.13
C SER A 155 1.96 16.47 4.90
N LEU A 156 1.34 16.93 3.80
CA LEU A 156 -0.04 16.60 3.46
C LEU A 156 -0.19 15.13 3.06
N ARG A 157 0.80 14.54 2.40
CA ARG A 157 0.83 13.09 2.12
C ARG A 157 0.81 12.27 3.40
N VAL A 158 1.62 12.65 4.40
CA VAL A 158 1.64 11.99 5.71
C VAL A 158 0.29 12.14 6.42
N ILE A 159 -0.30 13.33 6.40
CA ILE A 159 -1.60 13.58 7.02
C ILE A 159 -2.68 12.70 6.38
N ALA A 160 -2.74 12.63 5.05
CA ALA A 160 -3.73 11.85 4.32
C ALA A 160 -3.60 10.34 4.57
N ASP A 161 -2.37 9.81 4.58
CA ASP A 161 -2.10 8.41 4.93
C ASP A 161 -2.51 8.10 6.37
N HIS A 162 -2.14 8.97 7.31
CA HIS A 162 -2.33 8.73 8.73
C HIS A 162 -3.79 8.92 9.19
N ILE A 163 -4.55 9.85 8.59
CA ILE A 163 -5.98 9.96 8.92
C ILE A 163 -6.73 8.70 8.48
N ARG A 164 -6.45 8.17 7.29
CA ARG A 164 -7.06 6.93 6.82
C ARG A 164 -6.71 5.76 7.75
N SER A 165 -5.44 5.52 8.00
CA SER A 165 -4.98 4.42 8.86
C SER A 165 -5.58 4.51 10.26
N SER A 166 -5.61 5.71 10.85
CA SER A 166 -6.17 5.93 12.19
C SER A 166 -7.67 5.72 12.23
N ALA A 167 -8.40 6.23 11.24
CA ALA A 167 -9.85 6.11 11.18
C ALA A 167 -10.30 4.64 11.07
N PHE A 168 -9.64 3.86 10.21
CA PHE A 168 -9.94 2.43 10.07
C PHE A 168 -9.61 1.65 11.34
N LEU A 169 -8.46 1.89 11.97
CA LEU A 169 -8.11 1.23 13.23
C LEU A 169 -9.12 1.53 14.34
N ILE A 170 -9.60 2.78 14.43
CA ILE A 170 -10.62 3.15 15.42
C ILE A 170 -11.97 2.50 15.08
N ALA A 171 -12.36 2.51 13.80
CA ALA A 171 -13.58 1.85 13.35
C ALA A 171 -13.57 0.34 13.68
N ASP A 172 -12.41 -0.32 13.58
CA ASP A 172 -12.20 -1.72 13.96
C ASP A 172 -12.05 -1.94 15.49
N GLY A 173 -12.18 -0.86 16.29
CA GLY A 173 -12.23 -0.95 17.76
C GLY A 173 -10.88 -0.78 18.45
N VAL A 174 -9.82 -0.38 17.77
CA VAL A 174 -8.55 -0.01 18.40
C VAL A 174 -8.60 1.46 18.79
N LEU A 175 -8.53 1.75 20.10
CA LEU A 175 -8.48 3.13 20.61
C LEU A 175 -7.05 3.53 20.95
N PRO A 176 -6.71 4.85 20.85
CA PRO A 176 -5.39 5.34 21.23
C PRO A 176 -5.10 5.05 22.72
N GLY A 177 -3.88 4.59 23.01
CA GLY A 177 -3.49 4.20 24.35
C GLY A 177 -1.98 4.22 24.59
N ASN A 178 -1.54 3.67 25.73
CA ASN A 178 -0.14 3.71 26.15
C ASN A 178 0.60 2.38 25.92
N GLU A 179 -0.10 1.32 25.54
CA GLU A 179 0.44 -0.03 25.45
C GLU A 179 0.05 -0.68 24.11
N ASP A 180 0.84 -1.63 23.65
CA ASP A 180 0.60 -2.49 22.50
C ASP A 180 0.14 -1.74 21.23
N ARG A 181 -0.82 -2.29 20.51
CA ARG A 181 -1.38 -1.71 19.28
C ARG A 181 -2.04 -0.34 19.51
N ALA A 182 -2.58 -0.09 20.70
CA ALA A 182 -3.14 1.21 21.07
C ALA A 182 -2.07 2.31 21.10
N TYR A 183 -0.86 1.97 21.58
CA TYR A 183 0.28 2.88 21.55
C TYR A 183 0.76 3.16 20.11
N VAL A 184 0.77 2.16 19.25
CA VAL A 184 1.12 2.34 17.83
C VAL A 184 0.14 3.30 17.15
N LEU A 185 -1.17 3.12 17.35
CA LEU A 185 -2.19 4.03 16.84
C LEU A 185 -1.97 5.45 17.34
N ARG A 186 -1.74 5.64 18.65
CA ARG A 186 -1.43 6.96 19.23
C ARG A 186 -0.23 7.62 18.53
N ARG A 187 0.82 6.86 18.23
CA ARG A 187 1.99 7.38 17.52
C ARG A 187 1.67 7.82 16.09
N ILE A 188 0.82 7.06 15.37
CA ILE A 188 0.37 7.41 14.02
C ILE A 188 -0.39 8.74 14.05
N ILE A 189 -1.38 8.87 14.95
CA ILE A 189 -2.15 10.11 15.12
C ILE A 189 -1.21 11.29 15.41
N ARG A 190 -0.35 11.17 16.41
CA ARG A 190 0.58 12.24 16.80
C ARG A 190 1.57 12.61 15.71
N ARG A 191 1.96 11.64 14.85
CA ARG A 191 2.78 11.93 13.67
C ARG A 191 2.00 12.78 12.66
N GLY A 192 0.73 12.47 12.39
CA GLY A 192 -0.15 13.28 11.55
C GLY A 192 -0.28 14.71 12.07
N LEU A 193 -0.57 14.86 13.37
CA LEU A 193 -0.67 16.16 14.05
C LEU A 193 0.65 16.97 13.97
N ARG A 194 1.79 16.31 14.18
CA ARG A 194 3.11 16.94 14.03
C ARG A 194 3.34 17.49 12.61
N HIS A 195 2.84 16.80 11.59
CA HIS A 195 2.93 17.28 10.22
C HIS A 195 1.99 18.46 9.97
N GLY A 196 0.82 18.52 10.61
CA GLY A 196 -0.03 19.71 10.64
C GLY A 196 0.69 20.91 11.28
N TYR A 197 1.33 20.69 12.42
CA TYR A 197 2.14 21.73 13.06
C TYR A 197 3.27 22.27 12.17
N LYS A 198 3.94 21.40 11.40
CA LYS A 198 4.97 21.79 10.42
C LYS A 198 4.41 22.69 9.30
N LEU A 199 3.12 22.55 9.00
CA LEU A 199 2.40 23.39 8.03
C LEU A 199 1.78 24.63 8.66
N ASP A 200 2.14 24.96 9.92
CA ASP A 200 1.65 26.10 10.68
C ASP A 200 0.14 26.07 10.98
N ILE A 201 -0.49 24.90 10.95
CA ILE A 201 -1.89 24.74 11.35
C ILE A 201 -1.96 24.90 12.88
N LYS A 202 -2.73 25.89 13.34
CA LYS A 202 -2.84 26.26 14.76
C LYS A 202 -4.10 25.72 15.44
N GLU A 203 -5.09 25.38 14.67
CA GLU A 203 -6.35 24.82 15.17
C GLU A 203 -6.36 23.29 15.12
N ALA A 204 -7.22 22.68 15.93
CA ALA A 204 -7.52 21.26 15.82
C ALA A 204 -8.18 20.98 14.47
N PHE A 205 -7.60 20.09 13.67
CA PHE A 205 -8.01 19.88 12.28
C PHE A 205 -8.12 18.39 11.90
N PHE A 206 -7.33 17.52 12.54
CA PHE A 206 -7.16 16.16 12.08
C PHE A 206 -8.48 15.36 12.12
N HIS A 207 -9.23 15.48 13.22
CA HIS A 207 -10.57 14.88 13.33
C HIS A 207 -11.58 15.45 12.31
N LYS A 208 -11.38 16.68 11.84
CA LYS A 208 -12.24 17.33 10.83
C LYS A 208 -12.06 16.74 9.42
N LEU A 209 -11.06 15.88 9.21
CA LEU A 209 -10.84 15.17 7.96
C LEU A 209 -11.66 13.88 7.87
N VAL A 210 -12.30 13.43 8.93
CA VAL A 210 -13.13 12.20 8.93
C VAL A 210 -14.27 12.27 7.91
N PRO A 211 -15.03 13.37 7.78
CA PRO A 211 -16.11 13.44 6.79
C PRO A 211 -15.65 13.22 5.36
N VAL A 212 -14.55 13.85 4.91
CA VAL A 212 -14.06 13.63 3.54
C VAL A 212 -13.61 12.19 3.31
N LEU A 213 -13.03 11.53 4.33
CA LEU A 213 -12.66 10.14 4.25
C LEU A 213 -13.89 9.22 4.15
N VAL A 214 -14.95 9.51 4.90
CA VAL A 214 -16.22 8.80 4.84
C VAL A 214 -16.89 8.97 3.47
N ASP A 215 -16.87 10.18 2.91
CA ASP A 215 -17.41 10.44 1.57
C ASP A 215 -16.68 9.63 0.49
N GLU A 216 -15.37 9.41 0.65
CA GLU A 216 -14.56 8.64 -0.32
C GLU A 216 -14.67 7.12 -0.15
N MET A 217 -14.74 6.63 1.07
CA MET A 217 -14.57 5.21 1.38
C MET A 217 -15.79 4.57 2.04
N GLY A 218 -16.75 5.35 2.52
CA GLY A 218 -17.88 4.86 3.30
C GLY A 218 -18.81 3.93 2.53
N GLU A 219 -18.94 4.08 1.21
CA GLU A 219 -19.73 3.16 0.38
C GLU A 219 -19.09 1.75 0.35
N ALA A 220 -17.78 1.69 0.13
CA ALA A 220 -17.02 0.44 0.10
C ALA A 220 -16.81 -0.16 1.51
N TYR A 221 -16.76 0.69 2.52
CA TYR A 221 -16.52 0.31 3.91
C TYR A 221 -17.60 0.91 4.83
N PRO A 222 -18.82 0.35 4.86
CA PRO A 222 -19.94 0.91 5.62
C PRO A 222 -19.67 1.11 7.11
N LEU A 223 -18.85 0.25 7.74
CA LEU A 223 -18.46 0.37 9.14
C LEU A 223 -17.76 1.71 9.45
N LEU A 224 -17.00 2.24 8.49
CA LEU A 224 -16.35 3.55 8.64
C LEU A 224 -17.40 4.67 8.75
N ALA A 225 -18.44 4.62 7.92
CA ALA A 225 -19.55 5.58 7.98
C ALA A 225 -20.39 5.41 9.25
N GLU A 226 -20.70 4.17 9.65
CA GLU A 226 -21.47 3.86 10.86
C GLU A 226 -20.77 4.36 12.14
N ARG A 227 -19.44 4.33 12.15
CA ARG A 227 -18.61 4.73 13.30
C ARG A 227 -17.96 6.10 13.18
N ALA A 228 -18.37 6.91 12.20
CA ALA A 228 -17.76 8.22 11.94
C ALA A 228 -17.70 9.14 13.17
N ASP A 229 -18.77 9.14 13.99
CA ASP A 229 -18.84 9.95 15.22
C ASP A 229 -17.86 9.46 16.29
N ASP A 230 -17.71 8.14 16.45
CA ASP A 230 -16.76 7.54 17.39
C ASP A 230 -15.32 7.80 16.97
N VAL A 231 -15.04 7.66 15.67
CA VAL A 231 -13.73 7.99 15.06
C VAL A 231 -13.38 9.45 15.29
N THR A 232 -14.33 10.37 14.97
CA THR A 232 -14.14 11.81 15.14
C THR A 232 -13.85 12.16 16.60
N ARG A 233 -14.61 11.59 17.54
CA ARG A 233 -14.43 11.82 18.98
C ARG A 233 -13.05 11.34 19.45
N ALA A 234 -12.68 10.11 19.12
CA ALA A 234 -11.39 9.54 19.55
C ALA A 234 -10.19 10.33 19.02
N LEU A 235 -10.28 10.82 17.78
CA LEU A 235 -9.24 11.67 17.19
C LEU A 235 -9.21 13.05 17.84
N ALA A 236 -10.36 13.68 18.10
CA ALA A 236 -10.44 14.98 18.78
C ALA A 236 -9.88 14.90 20.21
N ASP A 237 -10.18 13.84 20.94
CA ASP A 237 -9.65 13.61 22.30
C ASP A 237 -8.11 13.45 22.32
N GLU A 238 -7.52 12.83 21.31
CA GLU A 238 -6.07 12.66 21.20
C GLU A 238 -5.37 13.93 20.67
N GLU A 239 -6.10 14.78 19.96
CA GLU A 239 -5.62 16.06 19.41
C GLU A 239 -5.63 17.18 20.47
N ALA A 240 -6.51 17.11 21.48
CA ALA A 240 -6.65 18.10 22.56
C ALA A 240 -5.47 18.09 23.54
#